data_9c21fcb66ef16dbfd2cbf0f63555d6bc
#
_entry.id   9c21fcb66ef16dbfd2cbf0f63555d6bc
#
_cell.length_a   1.000
_cell.length_b   1.000
_cell.length_c   1.000
_cell.angle_alpha   90.00
_cell.angle_beta   90.00
_cell.angle_gamma   90.00
#
_symmetry.space_group_name_H-M   'P 1'
#
loop_
_entity.id
_entity.type
_entity.pdbx_description
1 polymer ?
#
loop_
_entity_poly.entity_id
_entity_poly.type
_entity_poly.pdbx_seq_one_letter_code
_entity_poly.pdbx_strand_id
1 'polypeptide(L)'
;MNSQRLCPVYRKWLQLHPANARAHRLSLQIQAQEAHQQGKSAFARDKCYQAFETAKVVLTALQPVSKSNITTAYNDIISFGALGMYLSSLLQRAYKKHEAHEVLQECQQLLIAVMPLHAANPSVCRLISAVQHCVDSKGLPPNTLPMPNVACH
;
A
#
# COMPACT_ATOMS: atom_id res chain seq x y z
N MET A 1 -16.31 9.58 -7.65
CA MET A 1 -16.17 8.33 -6.87
C MET A 1 -15.86 8.62 -5.42
N ASN A 2 -16.51 7.93 -4.55
CA ASN A 2 -16.21 8.08 -3.13
C ASN A 2 -14.98 7.27 -2.77
N SER A 3 -13.87 7.95 -2.53
CA SER A 3 -12.61 7.32 -2.16
C SER A 3 -12.50 7.00 -0.67
N GLN A 4 -13.46 7.47 0.13
CA GLN A 4 -13.42 7.22 1.57
C GLN A 4 -13.95 5.83 1.88
N ARG A 5 -13.03 4.92 2.16
CA ARG A 5 -13.34 3.55 2.54
C ARG A 5 -13.30 3.33 4.04
N LEU A 6 -12.83 4.31 4.78
CA LEU A 6 -12.81 4.28 6.24
C LEU A 6 -13.57 5.48 6.80
N CYS A 7 -14.37 5.25 7.80
CA CYS A 7 -15.01 6.32 8.56
C CYS A 7 -13.93 7.23 9.19
N PRO A 8 -14.06 8.56 9.11
CA PRO A 8 -13.05 9.46 9.67
C PRO A 8 -12.77 9.24 11.17
N VAL A 9 -13.79 8.91 11.95
CA VAL A 9 -13.62 8.62 13.38
C VAL A 9 -12.81 7.35 13.58
N TYR A 10 -13.12 6.31 12.81
CA TYR A 10 -12.39 5.04 12.87
C TYR A 10 -10.96 5.19 12.40
N ARG A 11 -10.73 5.98 11.34
CA ARG A 11 -9.39 6.29 10.86
C ARG A 11 -8.55 6.93 11.97
N LYS A 12 -9.11 7.90 12.68
CA LYS A 12 -8.40 8.57 13.78
C LYS A 12 -8.08 7.59 14.90
N TRP A 13 -9.01 6.70 15.22
CA TRP A 13 -8.79 5.67 16.23
C TRP A 13 -7.63 4.75 15.81
N LEU A 14 -7.60 4.32 14.55
CA LEU A 14 -6.52 3.48 14.03
C LEU A 14 -5.16 4.18 14.11
N GLN A 15 -5.11 5.49 13.87
CA GLN A 15 -3.87 6.25 13.99
C GLN A 15 -3.27 6.18 15.39
N LEU A 16 -4.12 6.06 16.39
CA LEU A 16 -3.71 5.97 17.79
C LEU A 16 -3.44 4.54 18.24
N HIS A 17 -3.83 3.55 17.43
CA HIS A 17 -3.71 2.13 17.75
C HIS A 17 -3.08 1.35 16.58
N PRO A 18 -1.77 1.55 16.33
CA PRO A 18 -1.13 0.97 15.14
C PRO A 18 -1.18 -0.55 15.07
N ALA A 19 -1.07 -1.23 16.22
CA ALA A 19 -1.16 -2.70 16.24
C ALA A 19 -2.53 -3.19 15.76
N ASN A 20 -3.59 -2.50 16.18
CA ASN A 20 -4.95 -2.80 15.73
C ASN A 20 -5.12 -2.47 14.25
N ALA A 21 -4.49 -1.38 13.79
CA ALA A 21 -4.51 -1.02 12.38
C ALA A 21 -3.85 -2.09 11.51
N ARG A 22 -2.72 -2.63 11.94
CA ARG A 22 -2.03 -3.71 11.22
C ARG A 22 -2.86 -4.98 11.16
N ALA A 23 -3.51 -5.35 12.26
CA ALA A 23 -4.40 -6.50 12.30
C ALA A 23 -5.59 -6.31 11.38
N HIS A 24 -6.17 -5.12 11.38
CA HIS A 24 -7.30 -4.78 10.51
C HIS A 24 -6.91 -4.82 9.03
N ARG A 25 -5.75 -4.25 8.69
CA ARG A 25 -5.20 -4.32 7.33
C ARG A 25 -5.07 -5.75 6.84
N LEU A 26 -4.48 -6.61 7.67
CA LEU A 26 -4.29 -8.02 7.31
C LEU A 26 -5.62 -8.72 7.09
N SER A 27 -6.59 -8.52 7.97
CA SER A 27 -7.92 -9.09 7.84
C SER A 27 -8.59 -8.67 6.52
N LEU A 28 -8.53 -7.39 6.18
CA LEU A 28 -9.10 -6.87 4.95
C LEU A 28 -8.38 -7.42 3.71
N GLN A 29 -7.06 -7.58 3.78
CA GLN A 29 -6.27 -8.15 2.70
C GLN A 29 -6.68 -9.59 2.42
N ILE A 30 -6.85 -10.38 3.47
CA ILE A 30 -7.30 -11.78 3.36
C ILE A 30 -8.69 -11.83 2.74
N GLN A 31 -9.61 -10.98 3.21
CA GLN A 31 -10.98 -10.91 2.66
C GLN A 31 -10.96 -10.54 1.18
N ALA A 32 -10.11 -9.61 0.77
CA ALA A 32 -9.97 -9.22 -0.63
C ALA A 32 -9.47 -10.38 -1.48
N GLN A 33 -8.46 -11.10 -1.01
CA GLN A 33 -7.90 -12.25 -1.74
C GLN A 33 -8.92 -13.38 -1.87
N GLU A 34 -9.63 -13.70 -0.81
CA GLU A 34 -10.66 -14.72 -0.83
C GLU A 34 -11.79 -14.34 -1.79
N ALA A 35 -12.26 -13.09 -1.76
CA ALA A 35 -13.29 -12.61 -2.66
C ALA A 35 -12.83 -12.69 -4.12
N HIS A 36 -11.58 -12.35 -4.39
CA HIS A 36 -11.02 -12.44 -5.73
C HIS A 36 -11.03 -13.89 -6.24
N GLN A 37 -10.61 -14.83 -5.40
CA GLN A 37 -10.59 -16.25 -5.73
C GLN A 37 -12.01 -16.79 -5.99
N GLN A 38 -13.01 -16.23 -5.34
CA GLN A 38 -14.42 -16.63 -5.50
C GLN A 38 -15.10 -15.91 -6.67
N GLY A 39 -14.38 -15.09 -7.41
CA GLY A 39 -14.93 -14.33 -8.53
C GLY A 39 -15.77 -13.11 -8.12
N LYS A 40 -15.76 -12.73 -6.85
CA LYS A 40 -16.51 -11.58 -6.34
C LYS A 40 -15.70 -10.30 -6.52
N SER A 41 -15.55 -9.86 -7.76
CA SER A 41 -14.64 -8.78 -8.13
C SER A 41 -14.92 -7.45 -7.44
N ALA A 42 -16.19 -7.04 -7.39
CA ALA A 42 -16.58 -5.77 -6.77
C ALA A 42 -16.28 -5.77 -5.27
N PHE A 43 -16.59 -6.88 -4.60
CA PHE A 43 -16.31 -7.04 -3.17
C PHE A 43 -14.79 -7.06 -2.90
N ALA A 44 -14.03 -7.74 -3.77
CA ALA A 44 -12.57 -7.79 -3.67
C ALA A 44 -11.98 -6.37 -3.78
N ARG A 45 -12.42 -5.57 -4.74
CA ARG A 45 -11.96 -4.19 -4.89
C ARG A 45 -12.28 -3.35 -3.66
N ASP A 46 -13.50 -3.48 -3.13
CA ASP A 46 -13.91 -2.71 -1.96
C ASP A 46 -13.05 -3.05 -0.74
N LYS A 47 -12.84 -4.33 -0.47
CA LYS A 47 -11.99 -4.76 0.64
C LYS A 47 -10.53 -4.36 0.44
N CYS A 48 -10.03 -4.43 -0.79
CA CYS A 48 -8.69 -4.00 -1.10
C CYS A 48 -8.50 -2.49 -0.90
N TYR A 49 -9.49 -1.68 -1.27
CA TYR A 49 -9.47 -0.24 -0.98
C TYR A 49 -9.39 0.02 0.51
N GLN A 50 -10.21 -0.67 1.29
CA GLN A 50 -10.20 -0.51 2.74
C GLN A 50 -8.85 -0.92 3.33
N ALA A 51 -8.25 -2.01 2.83
CA ALA A 51 -6.92 -2.44 3.25
C ALA A 51 -5.86 -1.39 2.91
N PHE A 52 -5.94 -0.83 1.71
CA PHE A 52 -5.02 0.21 1.25
C PHE A 52 -5.13 1.47 2.11
N GLU A 53 -6.34 1.92 2.40
CA GLU A 53 -6.57 3.07 3.28
C GLU A 53 -6.04 2.81 4.69
N THR A 54 -6.20 1.59 5.19
CA THR A 54 -5.67 1.19 6.49
C THR A 54 -4.14 1.17 6.48
N ALA A 55 -3.54 0.69 5.39
CA ALA A 55 -2.08 0.72 5.22
C ALA A 55 -1.53 2.15 5.22
N LYS A 56 -2.24 3.09 4.62
CA LYS A 56 -1.85 4.50 4.67
C LYS A 56 -1.85 5.04 6.10
N VAL A 57 -2.87 4.68 6.87
CA VAL A 57 -2.95 5.07 8.28
C VAL A 57 -1.75 4.53 9.06
N VAL A 58 -1.42 3.25 8.87
CA VAL A 58 -0.29 2.62 9.53
C VAL A 58 1.02 3.33 9.17
N LEU A 59 1.21 3.61 7.89
CA LEU A 59 2.44 4.20 7.38
C LEU A 59 2.66 5.63 7.89
N THR A 60 1.57 6.38 8.07
CA THR A 60 1.62 7.77 8.52
C THR A 60 1.47 7.93 10.03
N ALA A 61 1.25 6.85 10.77
CA ALA A 61 1.19 6.90 12.22
C ALA A 61 2.54 7.34 12.78
N LEU A 62 2.51 8.33 13.65
CA LEU A 62 3.72 8.86 14.28
C LEU A 62 4.24 7.86 15.30
N GLN A 63 5.18 7.03 14.87
CA GLN A 63 5.88 6.11 15.76
C GLN A 63 7.38 6.32 15.61
N PRO A 64 8.11 6.46 16.71
CA PRO A 64 9.56 6.49 16.64
C PRO A 64 10.06 5.14 16.11
N VAL A 65 10.87 5.18 15.05
CA VAL A 65 11.51 3.97 14.53
C VAL A 65 12.75 3.72 15.36
N SER A 66 12.74 2.62 16.11
CA SER A 66 13.89 2.15 16.87
C SER A 66 14.44 0.88 16.23
N LYS A 67 15.63 0.45 16.66
CA LYS A 67 16.20 -0.81 16.17
C LYS A 67 15.30 -2.02 16.45
N SER A 68 14.52 -1.96 17.52
CA SER A 68 13.66 -3.07 17.92
C SER A 68 12.43 -3.23 17.04
N ASN A 69 12.00 -2.17 16.32
CA ASN A 69 10.81 -2.23 15.47
C ASN A 69 11.09 -1.99 13.98
N ILE A 70 12.34 -2.11 13.57
CA ILE A 70 12.72 -1.89 12.16
C ILE A 70 12.06 -2.91 11.22
N THR A 71 11.91 -4.15 11.66
CA THR A 71 11.22 -5.19 10.90
C THR A 71 9.75 -4.82 10.68
N THR A 72 9.10 -4.24 11.69
CA THR A 72 7.73 -3.77 11.58
C THR A 72 7.63 -2.64 10.55
N ALA A 73 8.59 -1.69 10.56
CA ALA A 73 8.64 -0.63 9.57
C ALA A 73 8.80 -1.19 8.16
N TYR A 74 9.67 -2.17 7.97
CA TYR A 74 9.83 -2.86 6.69
C TYR A 74 8.52 -3.46 6.21
N ASN A 75 7.84 -4.20 7.08
CA ASN A 75 6.58 -4.85 6.74
C ASN A 75 5.49 -3.84 6.39
N ASP A 76 5.43 -2.73 7.09
CA ASP A 76 4.45 -1.68 6.82
C ASP A 76 4.67 -1.06 5.44
N ILE A 77 5.91 -0.79 5.08
CA ILE A 77 6.27 -0.21 3.78
C ILE A 77 5.98 -1.19 2.65
N ILE A 78 6.41 -2.44 2.81
CA ILE A 78 6.19 -3.50 1.81
C ILE A 78 4.68 -3.73 1.61
N SER A 79 3.93 -3.83 2.71
CA SER A 79 2.49 -4.07 2.65
C SER A 79 1.76 -2.93 1.95
N PHE A 80 2.16 -1.70 2.22
CA PHE A 80 1.56 -0.54 1.57
C PHE A 80 1.78 -0.58 0.06
N GLY A 81 3.02 -0.78 -0.38
CA GLY A 81 3.34 -0.87 -1.81
C GLY A 81 2.63 -2.04 -2.49
N ALA A 82 2.64 -3.20 -1.86
CA ALA A 82 1.99 -4.40 -2.40
C ALA A 82 0.47 -4.20 -2.54
N LEU A 83 -0.17 -3.61 -1.53
CA LEU A 83 -1.61 -3.34 -1.58
C LEU A 83 -1.96 -2.33 -2.68
N GLY A 84 -1.14 -1.28 -2.84
CA GLY A 84 -1.35 -0.31 -3.91
C GLY A 84 -1.26 -0.94 -5.29
N MET A 85 -0.25 -1.77 -5.51
CA MET A 85 -0.08 -2.47 -6.78
C MET A 85 -1.19 -3.49 -7.04
N TYR A 86 -1.60 -4.21 -6.01
CA TYR A 86 -2.69 -5.17 -6.12
C TYR A 86 -4.02 -4.48 -6.44
N LEU A 87 -4.33 -3.40 -5.72
CA LEU A 87 -5.54 -2.61 -5.96
C LEU A 87 -5.54 -2.03 -7.38
N SER A 88 -4.41 -1.50 -7.83
CA SER A 88 -4.27 -1.00 -9.19
C SER A 88 -4.57 -2.10 -10.22
N SER A 89 -4.06 -3.31 -9.99
CA SER A 89 -4.34 -4.46 -10.87
C SER A 89 -5.82 -4.81 -10.92
N LEU A 90 -6.50 -4.84 -9.77
CA LEU A 90 -7.94 -5.11 -9.71
C LEU A 90 -8.74 -4.03 -10.45
N LEU A 91 -8.33 -2.78 -10.31
CA LEU A 91 -8.99 -1.66 -10.99
C LEU A 91 -8.78 -1.74 -12.51
N GLN A 92 -7.58 -2.09 -12.97
CA GLN A 92 -7.31 -2.26 -14.40
C GLN A 92 -8.18 -3.36 -15.00
N ARG A 93 -8.33 -4.47 -14.31
CA ARG A 93 -9.19 -5.57 -14.75
C ARG A 93 -10.67 -5.18 -14.81
N ALA A 94 -11.07 -4.18 -14.02
CA ALA A 94 -12.43 -3.63 -14.04
C ALA A 94 -12.57 -2.48 -15.03
N TYR A 95 -11.57 -2.24 -15.88
CA TYR A 95 -11.53 -1.13 -16.86
C TYR A 95 -11.58 0.24 -16.21
N LYS A 96 -11.09 0.36 -14.97
CA LYS A 96 -11.01 1.62 -14.23
C LYS A 96 -9.57 2.13 -14.24
N LYS A 97 -9.05 2.40 -15.44
CA LYS A 97 -7.64 2.77 -15.63
C LYS A 97 -7.26 4.06 -14.91
N HIS A 98 -8.15 5.04 -14.92
CA HIS A 98 -7.88 6.32 -14.26
C HIS A 98 -7.72 6.14 -12.75
N GLU A 99 -8.64 5.40 -12.12
CA GLU A 99 -8.56 5.09 -10.70
C GLU A 99 -7.32 4.27 -10.36
N ALA A 100 -6.96 3.30 -11.22
CA ALA A 100 -5.75 2.51 -11.05
C ALA A 100 -4.50 3.39 -11.03
N HIS A 101 -4.44 4.37 -11.94
CA HIS A 101 -3.33 5.31 -12.01
C HIS A 101 -3.28 6.22 -10.77
N GLU A 102 -4.42 6.69 -10.31
CA GLU A 102 -4.51 7.51 -9.10
C GLU A 102 -3.97 6.78 -7.87
N VAL A 103 -4.27 5.49 -7.73
CA VAL A 103 -3.77 4.67 -6.62
C VAL A 103 -2.24 4.61 -6.65
N LEU A 104 -1.65 4.37 -7.82
CA LEU A 104 -0.20 4.33 -7.96
C LEU A 104 0.45 5.68 -7.67
N GLN A 105 -0.17 6.77 -8.11
CA GLN A 105 0.31 8.11 -7.79
C GLN A 105 0.26 8.39 -6.28
N GLU A 106 -0.81 7.98 -5.63
CA GLU A 106 -0.94 8.11 -4.18
C GLU A 106 0.15 7.34 -3.45
N CYS A 107 0.47 6.13 -3.92
CA CYS A 107 1.58 5.34 -3.38
C CYS A 107 2.89 6.12 -3.47
N GLN A 108 3.20 6.67 -4.64
CA GLN A 108 4.45 7.41 -4.85
C GLN A 108 4.52 8.65 -3.97
N GLN A 109 3.45 9.42 -3.92
CA GLN A 109 3.40 10.63 -3.11
C GLN A 109 3.62 10.34 -1.64
N LEU A 110 3.00 9.28 -1.12
CA LEU A 110 3.13 8.93 0.29
C LEU A 110 4.51 8.37 0.61
N LEU A 111 5.08 7.56 -0.27
CA LEU A 111 6.45 7.04 -0.10
C LEU A 111 7.47 8.18 -0.07
N ILE A 112 7.30 9.18 -0.94
CA ILE A 112 8.15 10.38 -0.92
C ILE A 112 7.97 11.12 0.41
N ALA A 113 6.74 11.26 0.87
CA ALA A 113 6.43 12.02 2.08
C ALA A 113 7.00 11.36 3.35
N VAL A 114 7.03 10.03 3.42
CA VAL A 114 7.50 9.34 4.62
C VAL A 114 9.02 9.12 4.63
N MET A 115 9.70 9.25 3.50
CA MET A 115 11.15 9.02 3.44
C MET A 115 11.93 9.86 4.44
N PRO A 116 11.67 11.17 4.60
CA PRO A 116 12.40 11.98 5.58
C PRO A 116 12.21 11.50 7.02
N LEU A 117 11.11 10.85 7.34
CA LEU A 117 10.87 10.31 8.68
C LEU A 117 11.83 9.18 9.02
N HIS A 118 12.44 8.57 8.02
CA HIS A 118 13.36 7.44 8.16
C HIS A 118 14.80 7.82 7.80
N ALA A 119 15.12 9.12 7.77
CA ALA A 119 16.43 9.61 7.35
C ALA A 119 17.57 9.02 8.17
N ALA A 120 17.32 8.70 9.45
CA ALA A 120 18.33 8.09 10.33
C ALA A 120 18.53 6.59 10.08
N ASN A 121 17.73 5.98 9.20
CA ASN A 121 17.76 4.54 8.93
C ASN A 121 17.97 4.28 7.43
N PRO A 122 19.25 4.23 6.98
CA PRO A 122 19.53 4.07 5.55
C PRO A 122 18.91 2.83 4.92
N SER A 123 18.79 1.73 5.67
CA SER A 123 18.18 0.50 5.16
C SER A 123 16.69 0.68 4.86
N VAL A 124 15.99 1.45 5.70
CA VAL A 124 14.57 1.78 5.46
C VAL A 124 14.44 2.68 4.23
N CYS A 125 15.30 3.67 4.09
CA CYS A 125 15.31 4.55 2.91
C CYS A 125 15.55 3.76 1.63
N ARG A 126 16.47 2.80 1.64
CA ARG A 126 16.70 1.92 0.49
C ARG A 126 15.48 1.08 0.16
N LEU A 127 14.79 0.57 1.17
CA LEU A 127 13.56 -0.18 0.95
C LEU A 127 12.47 0.70 0.33
N ILE A 128 12.29 1.91 0.84
CA ILE A 128 11.32 2.85 0.27
C ILE A 128 11.64 3.10 -1.20
N SER A 129 12.91 3.34 -1.54
CA SER A 129 13.32 3.53 -2.93
C SER A 129 13.04 2.31 -3.80
N ALA A 130 13.27 1.12 -3.28
CA ALA A 130 12.97 -0.12 -3.99
C ALA A 130 11.47 -0.27 -4.25
N VAL A 131 10.64 0.02 -3.26
CA VAL A 131 9.18 -0.03 -3.42
C VAL A 131 8.71 1.04 -4.41
N GLN A 132 9.27 2.24 -4.36
CA GLN A 132 8.97 3.29 -5.34
C GLN A 132 9.27 2.81 -6.76
N HIS A 133 10.40 2.15 -6.95
CA HIS A 133 10.78 1.61 -8.25
C HIS A 133 9.78 0.55 -8.74
N CYS A 134 9.34 -0.33 -7.87
CA CYS A 134 8.32 -1.32 -8.20
C CYS A 134 7.00 -0.68 -8.62
N VAL A 135 6.57 0.34 -7.90
CA VAL A 135 5.32 1.06 -8.20
C VAL A 135 5.43 1.79 -9.56
N ASP A 136 6.58 2.41 -9.82
CA ASP A 136 6.85 3.06 -11.10
C ASP A 136 6.78 2.07 -12.27
N SER A 137 7.41 0.92 -12.12
CA SER A 137 7.42 -0.11 -13.15
C SER A 137 6.00 -0.60 -13.46
N LYS A 138 5.15 -0.69 -12.45
CA LYS A 138 3.76 -1.11 -12.62
C LYS A 138 2.93 -0.09 -13.42
N GLY A 139 3.29 1.18 -13.33
CA GLY A 139 2.60 2.25 -14.06
C GLY A 139 3.06 2.43 -15.50
N LEU A 140 4.13 1.74 -15.93
CA LEU A 140 4.66 1.86 -17.29
C LEU A 140 3.91 0.94 -18.27
N PRO A 141 3.80 1.35 -19.55
CA PRO A 141 3.29 0.44 -20.60
C PRO A 141 4.15 -0.83 -20.68
N PRO A 142 3.54 -1.98 -21.00
CA PRO A 142 4.26 -3.26 -20.98
C PRO A 142 5.52 -3.30 -21.87
N ASN A 143 5.49 -2.60 -22.99
CA ASN A 143 6.60 -2.60 -23.95
C ASN A 143 7.72 -1.64 -23.56
N THR A 144 7.57 -0.86 -22.51
CA THR A 144 8.62 0.05 -22.03
C THR A 144 9.22 -0.43 -20.70
N LEU A 145 8.76 -1.56 -20.18
CA LEU A 145 9.28 -2.10 -18.94
C LEU A 145 10.72 -2.56 -19.16
N PRO A 146 11.65 -2.15 -18.30
CA PRO A 146 13.01 -2.68 -18.35
C PRO A 146 13.00 -4.17 -18.06
N MET A 147 13.98 -4.87 -18.61
CA MET A 147 14.14 -6.29 -18.32
C MET A 147 14.31 -6.50 -16.83
N PRO A 148 13.66 -7.52 -16.27
CA PRO A 148 13.52 -7.64 -14.81
C PRO A 148 14.76 -8.22 -14.15
N ASN A 149 15.80 -7.44 -14.06
CA ASN A 149 16.88 -7.76 -13.14
C ASN A 149 16.66 -7.13 -11.78
N VAL A 150 15.61 -6.35 -11.64
CA VAL A 150 15.26 -5.74 -10.38
C VAL A 150 14.11 -6.54 -9.79
N ALA A 151 14.46 -7.30 -8.81
CA ALA A 151 13.46 -8.07 -8.09
C ALA A 151 12.65 -7.15 -7.19
N CYS A 152 11.39 -6.99 -7.52
CA CYS A 152 10.41 -6.38 -6.62
C CYS A 152 9.81 -7.50 -5.77
N HIS A 153 10.59 -8.01 -4.88
CA HIS A 153 10.17 -9.09 -4.00
C HIS A 153 9.57 -8.58 -2.72
#